data_7fdd16f957913ec8d7c938dd35a699ae
#
_entry.id   7fdd16f957913ec8d7c938dd35a699ae
#
_cell.length_a   1.000
_cell.length_b   1.000
_cell.length_c   1.000
_cell.angle_alpha   90.00
_cell.angle_beta   90.00
_cell.angle_gamma   90.00
#
_symmetry.space_group_name_H-M   'P 1'
#
loop_
_entity.id
_entity.type
_entity.pdbx_description
1 polymer ?
#
loop_
_entity_poly.entity_id
_entity_poly.type
_entity_poly.pdbx_seq_one_letter_code
_entity_poly.pdbx_strand_id
1 'polypeptide(L)'
;MKKKIFITNGMARCGKDTFATYLNEFVPTLKYSSIDKVKEIISLCGWDGGKTEKDRKFMSDFKMLTTEYSDMPFKAIEEKVSEFLKDNIHEVMLIDIREPEEIERAKNVFNAEAILIKNDRVDIITSNDGDAGVFDYAYDYIIENNGTLEEFKDNIRVFVDEIVIACNS
;
A
#
# COMPACT_ATOMS: atom_id res chain seq x y z
N MET A 1 -1.44 11.47 19.38
CA MET A 1 -1.55 11.95 18.00
C MET A 1 -2.77 11.34 17.33
N LYS A 2 -3.44 12.02 16.40
CA LYS A 2 -4.58 11.45 15.66
C LYS A 2 -4.03 10.43 14.66
N LYS A 3 -4.53 9.18 14.70
CA LYS A 3 -4.11 8.12 13.78
C LYS A 3 -4.41 8.50 12.33
N LYS A 4 -3.49 8.21 11.43
CA LYS A 4 -3.63 8.45 9.99
C LYS A 4 -3.53 7.16 9.18
N ILE A 5 -4.33 7.09 8.13
CA ILE A 5 -4.35 5.95 7.21
C ILE A 5 -4.02 6.47 5.82
N PHE A 6 -3.02 5.88 5.19
CA PHE A 6 -2.63 6.19 3.82
C PHE A 6 -2.72 4.93 2.95
N ILE A 7 -3.27 5.10 1.76
CA ILE A 7 -3.23 4.08 0.72
C ILE A 7 -1.98 4.32 -0.12
N THR A 8 -1.12 3.32 -0.22
CA THR A 8 0.12 3.42 -1.00
C THR A 8 0.02 2.64 -2.31
N ASN A 9 0.45 3.27 -3.39
CA ASN A 9 0.57 2.65 -4.71
C ASN A 9 1.89 3.06 -5.37
N GLY A 10 2.18 2.46 -6.49
CA GLY A 10 3.38 2.70 -7.30
C GLY A 10 3.81 1.44 -8.04
N MET A 11 4.56 1.61 -9.10
CA MET A 11 5.07 0.52 -9.94
C MET A 11 5.84 -0.53 -9.12
N ALA A 12 5.95 -1.73 -9.65
CA ALA A 12 6.84 -2.74 -9.06
C ALA A 12 8.27 -2.19 -8.94
N ARG A 13 8.92 -2.37 -7.79
CA ARG A 13 10.28 -1.90 -7.49
C ARG A 13 10.46 -0.37 -7.39
N CYS A 14 9.39 0.41 -7.35
CA CYS A 14 9.50 1.87 -7.19
C CYS A 14 10.00 2.32 -5.80
N GLY A 15 10.04 1.40 -4.80
CA GLY A 15 10.53 1.70 -3.45
C GLY A 15 9.45 1.76 -2.36
N LYS A 16 8.26 1.18 -2.56
CA LYS A 16 7.19 1.15 -1.53
C LYS A 16 7.65 0.56 -0.20
N ASP A 17 8.42 -0.53 -0.22
CA ASP A 17 8.92 -1.15 1.01
C ASP A 17 9.94 -0.28 1.72
N THR A 18 10.82 0.38 0.95
CA THR A 18 11.78 1.36 1.47
C THR A 18 11.07 2.58 2.08
N PHE A 19 10.01 3.06 1.40
CA PHE A 19 9.17 4.13 1.91
C PHE A 19 8.59 3.78 3.29
N ALA A 20 7.98 2.60 3.40
CA ALA A 20 7.40 2.14 4.67
C ALA A 20 8.47 1.98 5.77
N THR A 21 9.67 1.50 5.43
CA THR A 21 10.78 1.35 6.37
C THR A 21 11.23 2.71 6.88
N TYR A 22 11.47 3.67 5.99
CA TYR A 22 11.92 5.00 6.40
C TYR A 22 10.82 5.79 7.13
N LEU A 23 9.57 5.66 6.70
CA LEU A 23 8.45 6.27 7.42
C LEU A 23 8.39 5.77 8.88
N ASN A 24 8.57 4.47 9.08
CA ASN A 24 8.56 3.88 10.42
C ASN A 24 9.75 4.31 11.30
N GLU A 25 10.84 4.83 10.72
CA GLU A 25 11.92 5.44 11.50
C GLU A 25 11.53 6.82 12.09
N PHE A 26 10.60 7.52 11.45
CA PHE A 26 10.12 8.83 11.87
C PHE A 26 8.85 8.78 12.72
N VAL A 27 7.94 7.86 12.39
CA VAL A 27 6.65 7.71 13.06
C VAL A 27 6.25 6.24 13.09
N PRO A 28 5.81 5.69 14.25
CA PRO A 28 5.42 4.29 14.35
C PRO A 28 4.35 3.93 13.31
N THR A 29 4.72 3.06 12.37
CA THR A 29 3.94 2.78 11.17
C THR A 29 3.61 1.29 11.06
N LEU A 30 2.33 0.96 10.90
CA LEU A 30 1.83 -0.37 10.55
C LEU A 30 1.68 -0.46 9.03
N LYS A 31 2.24 -1.49 8.42
CA LYS A 31 2.05 -1.79 7.00
C LYS A 31 1.15 -3.01 6.80
N TYR A 32 0.23 -2.93 5.85
CA TYR A 32 -0.62 -4.03 5.41
C TYR A 32 -0.81 -3.96 3.88
N SER A 33 -1.12 -5.08 3.24
CA SER A 33 -1.40 -5.11 1.79
C SER A 33 -2.74 -5.77 1.51
N SER A 34 -3.46 -5.30 0.51
CA SER A 34 -4.73 -5.88 0.05
C SER A 34 -4.65 -7.37 -0.32
N ILE A 35 -3.43 -7.88 -0.58
CA ILE A 35 -3.19 -9.28 -0.90
C ILE A 35 -2.62 -10.10 0.26
N ASP A 36 -2.43 -9.54 1.46
CA ASP A 36 -1.79 -10.29 2.55
C ASP A 36 -2.65 -11.45 3.04
N LYS A 37 -3.98 -11.24 3.16
CA LYS A 37 -4.90 -12.32 3.50
C LYS A 37 -4.97 -13.40 2.39
N VAL A 38 -4.90 -12.99 1.14
CA VAL A 38 -4.82 -13.91 -0.01
C VAL A 38 -3.56 -14.77 0.10
N LYS A 39 -2.39 -14.17 0.35
CA LYS A 39 -1.12 -14.90 0.52
C LYS A 39 -1.18 -15.89 1.68
N GLU A 40 -1.75 -15.49 2.80
CA GLU A 40 -1.94 -16.37 3.96
C GLU A 40 -2.72 -17.63 3.56
N ILE A 41 -3.82 -17.49 2.85
CA ILE A 41 -4.67 -18.61 2.48
C ILE A 41 -4.04 -19.48 1.38
N ILE A 42 -3.48 -18.88 0.32
CA ILE A 42 -2.87 -19.66 -0.76
C ILE A 42 -1.60 -20.41 -0.32
N SER A 43 -0.94 -19.97 0.77
CA SER A 43 0.16 -20.73 1.37
C SER A 43 -0.32 -22.09 1.89
N LEU A 44 -1.55 -22.19 2.37
CA LEU A 44 -2.17 -23.45 2.77
C LEU A 44 -2.48 -24.35 1.55
N CYS A 45 -2.57 -23.78 0.35
CA CYS A 45 -2.74 -24.49 -0.91
C CYS A 45 -1.39 -24.91 -1.55
N GLY A 46 -0.27 -24.71 -0.84
CA GLY A 46 1.06 -25.11 -1.30
C GLY A 46 1.87 -24.03 -2.02
N TRP A 47 1.43 -22.75 -1.99
CA TRP A 47 2.27 -21.66 -2.46
C TRP A 47 3.41 -21.40 -1.47
N ASP A 48 4.63 -21.37 -1.97
CA ASP A 48 5.89 -21.28 -1.20
C ASP A 48 6.52 -19.87 -1.16
N GLY A 49 5.78 -18.85 -1.63
CA GLY A 49 6.29 -17.48 -1.75
C GLY A 49 6.89 -17.18 -3.13
N GLY A 50 6.79 -18.10 -4.08
CA GLY A 50 7.26 -17.95 -5.45
C GLY A 50 6.65 -16.73 -6.15
N LYS A 51 7.37 -16.23 -7.18
CA LYS A 51 6.98 -15.05 -7.98
C LYS A 51 6.98 -15.36 -9.47
N THR A 52 6.82 -16.63 -9.83
CA THR A 52 6.66 -17.05 -11.22
C THR A 52 5.38 -16.48 -11.82
N GLU A 53 5.24 -16.53 -13.12
CA GLU A 53 4.00 -16.14 -13.81
C GLU A 53 2.81 -16.97 -13.33
N LYS A 54 3.02 -18.28 -13.11
CA LYS A 54 2.01 -19.18 -12.55
C LYS A 54 1.57 -18.76 -11.14
N ASP A 55 2.51 -18.38 -10.27
CA ASP A 55 2.22 -17.93 -8.91
C ASP A 55 1.41 -16.63 -8.92
N ARG A 56 1.82 -15.69 -9.76
CA ARG A 56 1.13 -14.40 -9.91
C ARG A 56 -0.30 -14.58 -10.42
N LYS A 57 -0.47 -15.44 -11.44
CA LYS A 57 -1.79 -15.76 -11.97
C LYS A 57 -2.68 -16.41 -10.91
N PHE A 58 -2.16 -17.41 -10.20
CA PHE A 58 -2.90 -18.08 -9.12
C PHE A 58 -3.35 -17.10 -8.04
N MET A 59 -2.46 -16.21 -7.61
CA MET A 59 -2.77 -15.19 -6.61
C MET A 59 -3.84 -14.22 -7.10
N SER A 60 -3.75 -13.77 -8.35
CA SER A 60 -4.71 -12.86 -8.97
C SER A 60 -6.09 -13.51 -9.10
N ASP A 61 -6.15 -14.73 -9.64
CA ASP A 61 -7.40 -15.49 -9.81
C ASP A 61 -8.06 -15.75 -8.46
N PHE A 62 -7.27 -16.10 -7.43
CA PHE A 62 -7.79 -16.35 -6.09
C PHE A 62 -8.30 -15.06 -5.42
N LYS A 63 -7.59 -13.94 -5.57
CA LYS A 63 -8.06 -12.63 -5.11
C LYS A 63 -9.40 -12.29 -5.75
N MET A 64 -9.51 -12.40 -7.07
CA MET A 64 -10.73 -12.11 -7.82
C MET A 64 -11.90 -12.97 -7.35
N LEU A 65 -11.71 -14.30 -7.29
CA LEU A 65 -12.74 -15.25 -6.88
C LEU A 65 -13.26 -14.96 -5.45
N THR A 66 -12.36 -14.69 -4.53
CA THR A 66 -12.72 -14.42 -3.12
C THR A 66 -13.32 -13.02 -2.93
N THR A 67 -12.97 -12.06 -3.77
CA THR A 67 -13.61 -10.75 -3.82
C THR A 67 -15.05 -10.88 -4.28
N GLU A 68 -15.30 -11.58 -5.39
CA GLU A 68 -16.65 -11.79 -5.92
C GLU A 68 -17.54 -12.59 -4.96
N TYR A 69 -16.98 -13.64 -4.35
CA TYR A 69 -17.76 -14.52 -3.47
C TYR A 69 -18.13 -13.88 -2.13
N SER A 70 -17.22 -13.17 -1.49
CA SER A 70 -17.41 -12.74 -0.10
C SER A 70 -16.80 -11.41 0.26
N ASP A 71 -16.14 -10.73 -0.68
CA ASP A 71 -15.36 -9.52 -0.45
C ASP A 71 -14.24 -9.72 0.59
N MET A 72 -13.71 -10.96 0.68
CA MET A 72 -12.76 -11.37 1.72
C MET A 72 -11.51 -10.50 1.80
N PRO A 73 -10.84 -10.11 0.67
CA PRO A 73 -9.64 -9.28 0.76
C PRO A 73 -9.91 -7.92 1.39
N PHE A 74 -11.02 -7.27 1.05
CA PHE A 74 -11.36 -5.96 1.59
C PHE A 74 -11.80 -6.05 3.06
N LYS A 75 -12.57 -7.06 3.43
CA LYS A 75 -12.94 -7.33 4.84
C LYS A 75 -11.72 -7.56 5.72
N ALA A 76 -10.69 -8.22 5.21
CA ALA A 76 -9.42 -8.37 5.94
C ALA A 76 -8.71 -7.03 6.17
N ILE A 77 -8.82 -6.08 5.23
CA ILE A 77 -8.35 -4.71 5.44
C ILE A 77 -9.18 -4.02 6.54
N GLU A 78 -10.51 -4.13 6.50
CA GLU A 78 -11.40 -3.54 7.53
C GLU A 78 -11.06 -4.04 8.94
N GLU A 79 -10.84 -5.35 9.08
CA GLU A 79 -10.40 -5.96 10.34
C GLU A 79 -9.08 -5.36 10.81
N LYS A 80 -8.09 -5.25 9.89
CA LYS A 80 -6.77 -4.72 10.19
C LYS A 80 -6.79 -3.24 10.56
N VAL A 81 -7.60 -2.44 9.88
CA VAL A 81 -7.85 -1.04 10.24
C VAL A 81 -8.49 -0.94 11.63
N SER A 82 -9.47 -1.81 11.95
CA SER A 82 -10.09 -1.84 13.27
C SER A 82 -9.08 -2.18 14.38
N GLU A 83 -8.15 -3.09 14.13
CA GLU A 83 -7.05 -3.40 15.06
C GLU A 83 -6.13 -2.19 15.23
N PHE A 84 -5.68 -1.59 14.13
CA PHE A 84 -4.84 -0.40 14.14
C PHE A 84 -5.47 0.76 14.92
N LEU A 85 -6.76 1.02 14.73
CA LEU A 85 -7.44 2.12 15.44
C LEU A 85 -7.50 1.91 16.97
N LYS A 86 -7.40 0.67 17.43
CA LYS A 86 -7.43 0.30 18.85
C LYS A 86 -6.05 0.13 19.46
N ASP A 87 -5.00 -0.06 18.66
CA ASP A 87 -3.66 -0.21 19.22
C ASP A 87 -3.14 1.13 19.77
N ASN A 88 -2.16 1.07 20.65
CA ASN A 88 -1.54 2.25 21.25
C ASN A 88 -0.07 2.42 20.81
N ILE A 89 0.35 1.68 19.77
CA ILE A 89 1.73 1.61 19.31
C ILE A 89 1.91 2.43 18.03
N HIS A 90 1.07 2.18 17.01
CA HIS A 90 1.21 2.79 15.71
C HIS A 90 0.37 4.06 15.58
N GLU A 91 0.91 5.02 14.89
CA GLU A 91 0.28 6.33 14.63
C GLU A 91 -0.15 6.45 13.17
N VAL A 92 0.54 5.75 12.27
CA VAL A 92 0.27 5.69 10.84
C VAL A 92 0.00 4.26 10.41
N MET A 93 -0.95 4.07 9.51
CA MET A 93 -1.15 2.82 8.78
C MET A 93 -0.99 3.05 7.29
N LEU A 94 -0.17 2.23 6.66
CA LEU A 94 -0.01 2.15 5.22
C LEU A 94 -0.73 0.91 4.69
N ILE A 95 -1.57 1.10 3.67
CA ILE A 95 -2.28 0.00 3.00
C ILE A 95 -1.88 -0.01 1.53
N ASP A 96 -1.16 -1.04 1.10
CA ASP A 96 -0.79 -1.21 -0.30
C ASP A 96 -2.01 -1.70 -1.10
N ILE A 97 -2.55 -0.85 -1.99
CA ILE A 97 -3.64 -1.17 -2.92
C ILE A 97 -3.24 -0.71 -4.33
N ARG A 98 -3.54 -1.51 -5.35
CA ARG A 98 -3.16 -1.22 -6.73
C ARG A 98 -4.31 -0.73 -7.59
N GLU A 99 -5.47 -1.33 -7.43
CA GLU A 99 -6.63 -1.08 -8.27
C GLU A 99 -7.30 0.26 -7.92
N PRO A 100 -7.49 1.17 -8.89
CA PRO A 100 -8.06 2.50 -8.65
C PRO A 100 -9.41 2.49 -7.94
N GLU A 101 -10.29 1.56 -8.30
CA GLU A 101 -11.62 1.43 -7.68
C GLU A 101 -11.51 1.00 -6.20
N GLU A 102 -10.57 0.11 -5.88
CA GLU A 102 -10.31 -0.34 -4.51
C GLU A 102 -9.66 0.77 -3.67
N ILE A 103 -8.76 1.59 -4.29
CA ILE A 103 -8.18 2.79 -3.65
C ILE A 103 -9.30 3.78 -3.28
N GLU A 104 -10.18 4.10 -4.21
CA GLU A 104 -11.28 5.04 -3.99
C GLU A 104 -12.24 4.54 -2.91
N ARG A 105 -12.56 3.25 -2.93
CA ARG A 105 -13.37 2.60 -1.88
C ARG A 105 -12.71 2.72 -0.51
N ALA A 106 -11.41 2.40 -0.41
CA ALA A 106 -10.67 2.46 0.84
C ALA A 106 -10.54 3.89 1.37
N LYS A 107 -10.32 4.89 0.51
CA LYS A 107 -10.32 6.31 0.89
C LYS A 107 -11.65 6.70 1.55
N ASN A 108 -12.76 6.34 0.93
CA ASN A 108 -14.09 6.68 1.43
C ASN A 108 -14.44 5.96 2.73
N VAL A 109 -14.13 4.65 2.83
CA VAL A 109 -14.48 3.85 4.02
C VAL A 109 -13.62 4.19 5.24
N PHE A 110 -12.32 4.44 5.02
CA PHE A 110 -11.36 4.66 6.12
C PHE A 110 -11.01 6.13 6.33
N ASN A 111 -11.57 7.06 5.56
CA ASN A 111 -11.16 8.46 5.52
C ASN A 111 -9.63 8.58 5.35
N ALA A 112 -9.11 7.82 4.37
CA ALA A 112 -7.70 7.72 4.06
C ALA A 112 -7.31 8.65 2.91
N GLU A 113 -6.02 8.92 2.78
CA GLU A 113 -5.42 9.68 1.67
C GLU A 113 -4.50 8.76 0.86
N ALA A 114 -4.40 8.99 -0.45
CA ALA A 114 -3.64 8.14 -1.36
C ALA A 114 -2.28 8.74 -1.71
N ILE A 115 -1.24 7.91 -1.63
CA ILE A 115 0.16 8.26 -1.92
C ILE A 115 0.66 7.44 -3.11
N LEU A 116 1.20 8.12 -4.12
CA LEU A 116 1.99 7.50 -5.18
C LEU A 116 3.48 7.55 -4.81
N ILE A 117 4.13 6.39 -4.77
CA ILE A 117 5.60 6.33 -4.76
C ILE A 117 6.07 6.24 -6.21
N LYS A 118 6.73 7.30 -6.68
CA LYS A 118 7.13 7.45 -8.08
C LYS A 118 8.65 7.28 -8.23
N ASN A 119 9.05 6.42 -9.16
CA ASN A 119 10.45 6.25 -9.54
C ASN A 119 10.55 6.17 -11.07
N ASP A 120 11.03 7.24 -11.70
CA ASP A 120 11.12 7.35 -13.17
C ASP A 120 12.20 6.43 -13.77
N ARG A 121 13.05 5.81 -12.95
CA ARG A 121 14.07 4.84 -13.38
C ARG A 121 13.52 3.40 -13.50
N VAL A 122 12.30 3.18 -13.05
CA VAL A 122 11.64 1.88 -13.15
C VAL A 122 10.83 1.84 -14.45
N ASP A 123 11.09 0.83 -15.27
CA ASP A 123 10.34 0.62 -16.51
C ASP A 123 8.84 0.46 -16.21
N ILE A 124 8.02 1.09 -17.05
CA ILE A 124 6.57 0.93 -17.00
C ILE A 124 6.24 -0.48 -17.44
N ILE A 125 5.97 -1.36 -16.48
CA ILE A 125 5.55 -2.74 -16.75
C ILE A 125 4.05 -2.72 -17.06
N THR A 126 3.72 -2.67 -18.35
CA THR A 126 2.32 -2.70 -18.82
C THR A 126 1.73 -4.11 -18.93
N SER A 127 2.53 -5.14 -18.62
CA SER A 127 2.12 -6.56 -18.77
C SER A 127 1.21 -7.10 -17.68
N ASN A 128 0.97 -6.32 -16.61
CA ASN A 128 0.05 -6.69 -15.54
C ASN A 128 -1.07 -5.65 -15.44
N ASP A 129 -2.31 -6.09 -15.48
CA ASP A 129 -3.50 -5.21 -15.39
C ASP A 129 -3.47 -4.30 -14.14
N GLY A 130 -2.86 -4.76 -13.03
CA GLY A 130 -2.70 -3.98 -11.80
C GLY A 130 -1.67 -2.85 -11.87
N ASP A 131 -0.73 -2.88 -12.81
CA ASP A 131 0.28 -1.82 -12.98
C ASP A 131 -0.09 -0.83 -14.09
N ALA A 132 -1.01 -1.19 -15.00
CA ALA A 132 -1.40 -0.35 -16.15
C ALA A 132 -2.12 0.96 -15.74
N GLY A 133 -2.87 0.95 -14.63
CA GLY A 133 -3.65 2.12 -14.16
C GLY A 133 -2.97 2.94 -13.06
N VAL A 134 -1.73 2.62 -12.66
CA VAL A 134 -1.07 3.29 -11.52
C VAL A 134 -0.95 4.79 -11.71
N PHE A 135 -0.69 5.27 -12.93
CA PHE A 135 -0.53 6.71 -13.20
C PHE A 135 -1.83 7.41 -13.62
N ASP A 136 -2.91 6.66 -13.84
CA ASP A 136 -4.19 7.22 -14.26
C ASP A 136 -5.08 7.66 -13.07
N TYR A 137 -4.64 7.35 -11.83
CA TYR A 137 -5.35 7.71 -10.61
C TYR A 137 -4.86 9.06 -10.06
N ALA A 138 -5.76 9.90 -9.55
CA ALA A 138 -5.44 11.18 -8.91
C ALA A 138 -5.08 10.96 -7.42
N TYR A 139 -3.78 10.88 -7.14
CA TYR A 139 -3.28 10.73 -5.76
C TYR A 139 -3.29 12.06 -5.01
N ASP A 140 -3.48 12.00 -3.70
CA ASP A 140 -3.40 13.17 -2.82
C ASP A 140 -1.95 13.63 -2.64
N TYR A 141 -0.99 12.68 -2.63
CA TYR A 141 0.44 12.96 -2.51
C TYR A 141 1.25 12.13 -3.51
N ILE A 142 2.37 12.70 -3.95
CA ILE A 142 3.38 12.02 -4.77
C ILE A 142 4.72 12.13 -4.06
N ILE A 143 5.35 11.00 -3.74
CA ILE A 143 6.68 10.93 -3.15
C ILE A 143 7.65 10.41 -4.20
N GLU A 144 8.57 11.25 -4.63
CA GLU A 144 9.56 10.91 -5.64
C GLU A 144 10.75 10.15 -5.06
N ASN A 145 11.14 9.06 -5.74
CA ASN A 145 12.32 8.23 -5.47
C ASN A 145 13.24 8.21 -6.69
N ASN A 146 13.60 9.39 -7.19
CA ASN A 146 14.42 9.57 -8.39
C ASN A 146 15.91 9.79 -8.08
N GLY A 147 16.25 10.07 -6.83
CA GLY A 147 17.59 10.37 -6.36
C GLY A 147 18.28 9.21 -5.64
N THR A 148 19.14 9.54 -4.71
CA THR A 148 19.78 8.61 -3.78
C THR A 148 18.80 8.14 -2.70
N LEU A 149 19.18 7.11 -1.95
CA LEU A 149 18.38 6.67 -0.80
C LEU A 149 18.28 7.75 0.29
N GLU A 150 19.29 8.60 0.41
CA GLU A 150 19.34 9.72 1.37
C GLU A 150 18.35 10.81 0.98
N GLU A 151 18.35 11.23 -0.29
CA GLU A 151 17.37 12.15 -0.83
C GLU A 151 15.93 11.61 -0.72
N PHE A 152 15.73 10.31 -0.96
CA PHE A 152 14.43 9.70 -0.77
C PHE A 152 13.99 9.73 0.71
N LYS A 153 14.91 9.50 1.63
CA LYS A 153 14.64 9.59 3.07
C LYS A 153 14.30 11.01 3.49
N ASP A 154 14.96 12.02 2.92
CA ASP A 154 14.67 13.42 3.18
C ASP A 154 13.28 13.83 2.64
N ASN A 155 12.90 13.37 1.45
CA ASN A 155 11.54 13.58 0.93
C ASN A 155 10.47 12.99 1.86
N ILE A 156 10.74 11.82 2.44
CA ILE A 156 9.83 11.18 3.41
C ILE A 156 9.77 12.00 4.71
N ARG A 157 10.90 12.53 5.18
CA ARG A 157 10.93 13.41 6.37
C ARG A 157 10.05 14.65 6.16
N VAL A 158 10.19 15.33 5.02
CA VAL A 158 9.35 16.48 4.68
C VAL A 158 7.87 16.11 4.71
N PHE A 159 7.51 14.97 4.10
CA PHE A 159 6.14 14.48 4.13
C PHE A 159 5.64 14.25 5.57
N VAL A 160 6.45 13.66 6.44
CA VAL A 160 6.08 13.46 7.85
C VAL A 160 5.85 14.77 8.56
N ASP A 161 6.76 15.74 8.42
CA ASP A 161 6.70 17.01 9.11
C ASP A 161 5.48 17.83 8.66
N GLU A 162 5.20 17.88 7.36
CA GLU A 162 4.15 18.72 6.79
C GLU A 162 2.75 18.08 6.89
N ILE A 163 2.65 16.77 6.71
CA ILE A 163 1.37 16.08 6.54
C ILE A 163 0.99 15.26 7.77
N VAL A 164 1.94 14.56 8.37
CA VAL A 164 1.63 13.67 9.50
C VAL A 164 1.61 14.45 10.82
N ILE A 165 2.56 15.33 11.04
CA ILE A 165 2.72 16.07 12.31
C ILE A 165 1.94 17.39 12.31
N ALA A 166 2.03 18.19 11.25
CA ALA A 166 1.40 19.52 11.20
C ALA A 166 -0.13 19.49 11.33
N CYS A 167 -0.79 18.44 10.83
CA CYS A 167 -2.23 18.27 11.01
C CYS A 167 -2.68 17.91 12.44
N ASN A 168 -1.75 17.80 13.38
CA ASN A 168 -2.02 17.55 14.80
C ASN A 168 -1.93 18.82 15.68
N SER A 169 -1.64 19.95 15.08
CA SER A 169 -1.61 21.27 15.72
C SER A 169 -2.90 22.02 15.48
#